data_d11caadf780840e81d5a109fe5a647f6
#
_entry.id   d11caadf780840e81d5a109fe5a647f6
#
_cell.length_a   1.000
_cell.length_b   1.000
_cell.length_c   1.000
_cell.angle_alpha   90.00
_cell.angle_beta   90.00
_cell.angle_gamma   90.00
#
_symmetry.space_group_name_H-M   'P 1'
#
loop_
_entity.id
_entity.type
_entity.pdbx_description
1 polymer ?
#
loop_
_entity_poly.entity_id
_entity_poly.type
_entity_poly.pdbx_seq_one_letter_code
_entity_poly.pdbx_strand_id
1 'polypeptide(L)'
;TPAVKRSVAACGLPLVDATCPHVARAQRAAADLAEQGRHVVVVGEAGHPEVEGLVACAREAGASVSVVAGPDDLPDTLDGPVGVVVQTTQTREVLDAVVAALEQRGVQLLVKNTICFATRQRQEAAAALADEVDAIVVIGGRNSSNTSRLADICAAACPRTRHIESPDEIDP
;
A
#
# COMPACT_ATOMS: atom_id res chain seq x y z
N THR A 1 -5.96 -9.91 -9.85
CA THR A 1 -4.67 -10.37 -10.40
C THR A 1 -4.75 -10.66 -11.90
N PRO A 2 -3.65 -10.64 -12.67
CA PRO A 2 -3.63 -10.99 -14.09
C PRO A 2 -4.21 -12.40 -14.37
N ALA A 3 -3.91 -13.36 -13.51
CA ALA A 3 -4.43 -14.72 -13.63
C ALA A 3 -5.96 -14.78 -13.57
N VAL A 4 -6.59 -14.05 -12.66
CA VAL A 4 -8.06 -13.98 -12.55
C VAL A 4 -8.67 -13.36 -13.80
N LYS A 5 -8.07 -12.28 -14.34
CA LYS A 5 -8.54 -11.66 -15.59
C LYS A 5 -8.50 -12.64 -16.77
N ARG A 6 -7.42 -13.42 -16.88
CA ARG A 6 -7.32 -14.49 -17.92
C ARG A 6 -8.38 -15.58 -17.73
N SER A 7 -8.60 -16.03 -16.50
CA SER A 7 -9.62 -17.06 -16.22
C SER A 7 -11.03 -16.57 -16.60
N VAL A 8 -11.38 -15.32 -16.26
CA VAL A 8 -12.68 -14.73 -16.64
C VAL A 8 -12.80 -14.59 -18.17
N ALA A 9 -11.73 -14.10 -18.82
CA ALA A 9 -11.72 -13.98 -20.28
C ALA A 9 -11.88 -15.35 -20.98
N ALA A 10 -11.30 -16.42 -20.42
CA ALA A 10 -11.43 -17.77 -20.94
C ALA A 10 -12.86 -18.34 -20.84
N CYS A 11 -13.71 -17.79 -19.97
CA CYS A 11 -15.12 -18.15 -19.88
C CYS A 11 -15.98 -17.56 -21.03
N GLY A 12 -15.39 -16.76 -21.93
CA GLY A 12 -16.12 -16.12 -23.04
C GLY A 12 -17.11 -15.04 -22.62
N LEU A 13 -17.05 -14.58 -21.36
CA LEU A 13 -17.91 -13.53 -20.83
C LEU A 13 -17.28 -12.14 -21.07
N PRO A 14 -18.10 -11.10 -21.33
CA PRO A 14 -17.59 -9.74 -21.39
C PRO A 14 -17.05 -9.33 -20.01
N LEU A 15 -15.79 -8.83 -19.99
CA LEU A 15 -15.14 -8.37 -18.78
C LEU A 15 -15.19 -6.84 -18.68
N VAL A 16 -15.83 -6.33 -17.64
CA VAL A 16 -15.72 -4.91 -17.24
C VAL A 16 -14.75 -4.82 -16.07
N ASP A 17 -13.55 -4.27 -16.33
CA ASP A 17 -12.52 -4.10 -15.30
C ASP A 17 -12.76 -2.82 -14.51
N ALA A 18 -13.30 -2.95 -13.31
CA ALA A 18 -13.56 -1.85 -12.39
C ALA A 18 -12.37 -1.56 -11.44
N THR A 19 -11.16 -2.03 -11.76
CA THR A 19 -9.96 -1.74 -10.97
C THR A 19 -9.73 -0.23 -10.91
N CYS A 20 -9.57 0.31 -9.70
CA CYS A 20 -9.24 1.73 -9.51
C CYS A 20 -8.03 2.12 -10.38
N PRO A 21 -8.07 3.25 -11.10
CA PRO A 21 -6.95 3.68 -11.95
C PRO A 21 -5.61 3.85 -11.22
N HIS A 22 -5.65 4.24 -9.94
CA HIS A 22 -4.45 4.34 -9.11
C HIS A 22 -3.83 2.96 -8.82
N VAL A 23 -4.66 1.96 -8.51
CA VAL A 23 -4.22 0.57 -8.32
C VAL A 23 -3.68 0.01 -9.64
N ALA A 24 -4.36 0.24 -10.77
CA ALA A 24 -3.89 -0.18 -12.08
C ALA A 24 -2.52 0.45 -12.44
N ARG A 25 -2.31 1.72 -12.06
CA ARG A 25 -1.00 2.39 -12.21
C ARG A 25 0.08 1.73 -11.34
N ALA A 26 -0.24 1.39 -10.11
CA ALA A 26 0.70 0.71 -9.22
C ALA A 26 1.07 -0.69 -9.74
N GLN A 27 0.09 -1.44 -10.26
CA GLN A 27 0.33 -2.74 -10.88
C GLN A 27 1.25 -2.64 -12.10
N ARG A 28 1.04 -1.64 -12.98
CA ARG A 28 1.96 -1.39 -14.10
C ARG A 28 3.37 -1.03 -13.62
N ALA A 29 3.49 -0.15 -12.61
CA ALA A 29 4.77 0.21 -12.05
C ALA A 29 5.54 -1.00 -11.49
N ALA A 30 4.84 -1.96 -10.86
CA ALA A 30 5.43 -3.20 -10.38
C ALA A 30 5.94 -4.08 -11.53
N ALA A 31 5.16 -4.21 -12.62
CA ALA A 31 5.58 -4.93 -13.82
C ALA A 31 6.77 -4.24 -14.52
N ASP A 32 6.72 -2.92 -14.69
CA ASP A 32 7.80 -2.14 -15.32
C ASP A 32 9.15 -2.28 -14.55
N LEU A 33 9.11 -2.34 -13.21
CA LEU A 33 10.30 -2.59 -12.40
C LEU A 33 10.86 -4.00 -12.62
N ALA A 34 9.98 -4.99 -12.72
CA ALA A 34 10.33 -6.37 -12.99
C ALA A 34 10.96 -6.54 -14.39
N GLU A 35 10.38 -5.92 -15.42
CA GLU A 35 10.90 -5.93 -16.80
C GLU A 35 12.30 -5.29 -16.91
N GLN A 36 12.64 -4.38 -15.98
CA GLN A 36 13.98 -3.81 -15.85
C GLN A 36 14.97 -4.72 -15.10
N GLY A 37 14.60 -5.96 -14.80
CA GLY A 37 15.44 -6.94 -14.10
C GLY A 37 15.68 -6.63 -12.62
N ARG A 38 14.77 -5.90 -11.98
CA ARG A 38 14.90 -5.52 -10.57
C ARG A 38 14.22 -6.52 -9.64
N HIS A 39 14.81 -6.75 -8.48
CA HIS A 39 14.09 -7.33 -7.36
C HIS A 39 13.02 -6.34 -6.90
N VAL A 40 11.74 -6.72 -6.89
CA VAL A 40 10.65 -5.80 -6.57
C VAL A 40 10.31 -5.90 -5.08
N VAL A 41 10.51 -4.79 -4.36
CA VAL A 41 10.04 -4.63 -2.98
C VAL A 41 8.69 -3.93 -3.01
N VAL A 42 7.66 -4.62 -2.53
CA VAL A 42 6.29 -4.10 -2.39
C VAL A 42 6.11 -3.65 -0.94
N VAL A 43 6.00 -2.35 -0.73
CA VAL A 43 5.73 -1.77 0.60
C VAL A 43 4.22 -1.77 0.84
N GLY A 44 3.75 -2.62 1.76
CA GLY A 44 2.32 -2.78 2.04
C GLY A 44 2.02 -3.97 2.94
N GLU A 45 0.76 -4.22 3.15
CA GLU A 45 0.24 -5.27 4.04
C GLU A 45 0.19 -6.62 3.33
N ALA A 46 0.91 -7.61 3.84
CA ALA A 46 0.86 -8.97 3.30
C ALA A 46 -0.58 -9.53 3.35
N GLY A 47 -1.01 -10.17 2.26
CA GLY A 47 -2.37 -10.69 2.13
C GLY A 47 -3.43 -9.66 1.73
N HIS A 48 -3.12 -8.38 1.68
CA HIS A 48 -4.06 -7.38 1.17
C HIS A 48 -4.29 -7.55 -0.35
N PRO A 49 -5.54 -7.51 -0.86
CA PRO A 49 -5.84 -7.77 -2.27
C PRO A 49 -5.08 -6.89 -3.27
N GLU A 50 -4.81 -5.63 -2.92
CA GLU A 50 -4.00 -4.75 -3.76
C GLU A 50 -2.55 -5.23 -3.81
N VAL A 51 -1.94 -5.56 -2.65
CA VAL A 51 -0.56 -6.04 -2.55
C VAL A 51 -0.40 -7.35 -3.31
N GLU A 52 -1.34 -8.29 -3.18
CA GLU A 52 -1.38 -9.52 -3.97
C GLU A 52 -1.42 -9.23 -5.48
N GLY A 53 -2.15 -8.18 -5.87
CA GLY A 53 -2.18 -7.72 -7.26
C GLY A 53 -0.83 -7.20 -7.76
N LEU A 54 -0.11 -6.42 -6.93
CA LEU A 54 1.24 -5.90 -7.25
C LEU A 54 2.24 -7.06 -7.37
N VAL A 55 2.25 -7.97 -6.39
CA VAL A 55 3.09 -9.17 -6.37
C VAL A 55 2.85 -10.02 -7.62
N ALA A 56 1.59 -10.27 -7.97
CA ALA A 56 1.25 -11.07 -9.13
C ALA A 56 1.75 -10.43 -10.45
N CYS A 57 1.60 -9.11 -10.61
CA CYS A 57 2.10 -8.40 -11.78
C CYS A 57 3.63 -8.45 -11.89
N ALA A 58 4.35 -8.23 -10.79
CA ALA A 58 5.80 -8.28 -10.79
C ALA A 58 6.34 -9.69 -11.05
N ARG A 59 5.75 -10.72 -10.44
CA ARG A 59 6.14 -12.13 -10.66
C ARG A 59 5.87 -12.60 -12.08
N GLU A 60 4.74 -12.19 -12.66
CA GLU A 60 4.40 -12.53 -14.05
C GLU A 60 5.39 -11.89 -15.04
N ALA A 61 5.94 -10.73 -14.72
CA ALA A 61 7.01 -10.07 -15.46
C ALA A 61 8.42 -10.61 -15.10
N GLY A 62 8.53 -11.66 -14.28
CA GLY A 62 9.76 -12.42 -14.03
C GLY A 62 10.60 -11.96 -12.83
N ALA A 63 10.11 -11.06 -11.98
CA ALA A 63 10.88 -10.59 -10.83
C ALA A 63 10.79 -11.51 -9.60
N SER A 64 11.87 -11.54 -8.82
CA SER A 64 11.81 -11.87 -7.40
C SER A 64 11.09 -10.75 -6.65
N VAL A 65 10.22 -11.10 -5.68
CA VAL A 65 9.38 -10.12 -5.00
C VAL A 65 9.43 -10.34 -3.49
N SER A 66 9.67 -9.25 -2.75
CA SER A 66 9.51 -9.19 -1.30
C SER A 66 8.39 -8.24 -0.91
N VAL A 67 7.55 -8.63 0.05
CA VAL A 67 6.51 -7.77 0.63
C VAL A 67 6.97 -7.36 2.02
N VAL A 68 6.93 -6.07 2.32
CA VAL A 68 7.38 -5.51 3.60
C VAL A 68 6.34 -4.50 4.13
N ALA A 69 6.00 -4.56 5.40
CA ALA A 69 5.17 -3.56 6.06
C ALA A 69 6.02 -2.38 6.58
N GLY A 70 7.31 -2.59 6.79
CA GLY A 70 8.27 -1.61 7.25
C GLY A 70 9.72 -2.01 6.98
N PRO A 71 10.70 -1.21 7.44
CA PRO A 71 12.13 -1.48 7.19
C PRO A 71 12.63 -2.77 7.84
N ASP A 72 12.03 -3.19 8.97
CA ASP A 72 12.44 -4.39 9.72
C ASP A 72 12.08 -5.71 9.01
N ASP A 73 11.14 -5.64 8.05
CA ASP A 73 10.73 -6.80 7.26
C ASP A 73 11.61 -7.01 6.01
N LEU A 74 12.57 -6.12 5.76
CA LEU A 74 13.44 -6.24 4.61
C LEU A 74 14.31 -7.50 4.72
N PRO A 75 14.33 -8.40 3.70
CA PRO A 75 15.16 -9.58 3.73
C PRO A 75 16.65 -9.21 3.83
N ASP A 76 17.45 -10.07 4.47
CA ASP A 76 18.88 -9.84 4.66
C ASP A 76 19.63 -9.69 3.33
N THR A 77 19.19 -10.40 2.31
CA THR A 77 19.78 -10.38 0.97
C THR A 77 18.73 -9.98 -0.08
N LEU A 78 19.13 -9.16 -1.03
CA LEU A 78 18.33 -8.74 -2.18
C LEU A 78 19.16 -8.99 -3.46
N ASP A 79 18.57 -9.66 -4.42
CA ASP A 79 19.27 -10.01 -5.66
C ASP A 79 19.29 -8.81 -6.62
N GLY A 80 20.49 -8.30 -6.91
CA GLY A 80 20.72 -7.27 -7.93
C GLY A 80 20.13 -5.90 -7.61
N PRO A 81 19.77 -5.11 -8.65
CA PRO A 81 19.16 -3.81 -8.47
C PRO A 81 17.73 -3.95 -7.92
N VAL A 82 17.34 -3.02 -7.04
CA VAL A 82 16.05 -3.05 -6.34
C VAL A 82 15.09 -2.01 -6.94
N GLY A 83 13.84 -2.41 -7.10
CA GLY A 83 12.71 -1.53 -7.42
C GLY A 83 11.71 -1.50 -6.28
N VAL A 84 11.28 -0.33 -5.84
CA VAL A 84 10.27 -0.19 -4.80
C VAL A 84 8.96 0.30 -5.40
N VAL A 85 7.87 -0.37 -5.05
CA VAL A 85 6.49 0.05 -5.32
C VAL A 85 5.72 0.01 -4.00
N VAL A 86 4.71 0.87 -3.83
CA VAL A 86 4.01 1.00 -2.55
C VAL A 86 2.50 0.87 -2.71
N GLN A 87 1.84 0.21 -1.76
CA GLN A 87 0.38 0.12 -1.68
C GLN A 87 -0.24 1.52 -1.65
N THR A 88 -1.31 1.74 -2.42
CA THR A 88 -1.87 3.08 -2.65
C THR A 88 -2.42 3.75 -1.38
N THR A 89 -2.68 2.98 -0.33
CA THR A 89 -3.19 3.44 0.97
C THR A 89 -2.12 3.58 2.04
N GLN A 90 -0.84 3.31 1.72
CA GLN A 90 0.27 3.40 2.67
C GLN A 90 0.60 4.87 2.99
N THR A 91 1.36 5.10 4.06
CA THR A 91 1.85 6.42 4.44
C THR A 91 3.20 6.73 3.80
N ARG A 92 3.51 8.01 3.70
CA ARG A 92 4.79 8.49 3.16
C ARG A 92 5.95 8.13 4.08
N GLU A 93 5.74 8.18 5.39
CA GLU A 93 6.74 7.90 6.41
C GLU A 93 7.25 6.46 6.32
N VAL A 94 6.35 5.50 6.13
CA VAL A 94 6.72 4.08 5.96
C VAL A 94 7.52 3.87 4.68
N LEU A 95 7.09 4.49 3.56
CA LEU A 95 7.85 4.44 2.31
C LEU A 95 9.26 5.00 2.49
N ASP A 96 9.38 6.19 3.10
CA ASP A 96 10.66 6.86 3.29
C ASP A 96 11.58 6.07 4.23
N ALA A 97 11.04 5.43 5.28
CA ALA A 97 11.81 4.56 6.17
C ALA A 97 12.37 3.33 5.44
N VAL A 98 11.57 2.67 4.60
CA VAL A 98 12.02 1.52 3.79
C VAL A 98 13.08 1.96 2.77
N VAL A 99 12.87 3.09 2.11
CA VAL A 99 13.83 3.64 1.14
C VAL A 99 15.17 3.95 1.83
N ALA A 100 15.15 4.62 2.98
CA ALA A 100 16.35 4.93 3.74
C ALA A 100 17.13 3.67 4.17
N ALA A 101 16.42 2.62 4.60
CA ALA A 101 17.03 1.35 4.95
C ALA A 101 17.68 0.64 3.75
N LEU A 102 17.07 0.73 2.57
CA LEU A 102 17.64 0.19 1.32
C LEU A 102 18.85 1.00 0.85
N GLU A 103 18.80 2.32 0.95
CA GLU A 103 19.93 3.22 0.63
C GLU A 103 21.15 2.93 1.51
N GLN A 104 20.95 2.70 2.81
CA GLN A 104 22.01 2.32 3.74
C GLN A 104 22.69 0.99 3.37
N ARG A 105 21.98 0.07 2.69
CA ARG A 105 22.55 -1.18 2.17
C ARG A 105 23.34 -1.00 0.87
N GLY A 106 23.38 0.20 0.29
CA GLY A 106 24.11 0.51 -0.92
C GLY A 106 23.59 -0.14 -2.19
N VAL A 107 22.32 -0.58 -2.22
CA VAL A 107 21.69 -1.19 -3.40
C VAL A 107 21.36 -0.15 -4.47
N GLN A 108 21.43 -0.55 -5.75
CA GLN A 108 20.97 0.30 -6.83
C GLN A 108 19.43 0.40 -6.81
N LEU A 109 18.90 1.53 -6.34
CA LEU A 109 17.49 1.72 -6.02
C LEU A 109 16.73 2.50 -7.11
N LEU A 110 15.50 2.08 -7.42
CA LEU A 110 14.52 2.84 -8.18
C LEU A 110 13.17 2.81 -7.45
N VAL A 111 12.69 3.98 -7.01
CA VAL A 111 11.44 4.09 -6.25
C VAL A 111 10.31 4.60 -7.14
N LYS A 112 9.21 3.87 -7.16
CA LYS A 112 7.92 4.26 -7.76
C LYS A 112 6.93 4.55 -6.65
N ASN A 113 6.81 5.82 -6.26
CA ASN A 113 5.78 6.23 -5.30
C ASN A 113 4.40 6.12 -5.92
N THR A 114 3.64 5.11 -5.51
CA THR A 114 2.29 4.81 -5.98
C THR A 114 1.21 5.14 -4.97
N ILE A 115 1.53 5.83 -3.87
CA ILE A 115 0.53 6.34 -2.91
C ILE A 115 -0.48 7.21 -3.68
N CYS A 116 -1.77 6.95 -3.44
CA CYS A 116 -2.83 7.68 -4.10
C CYS A 116 -2.91 9.11 -3.57
N PHE A 117 -3.05 10.09 -4.48
CA PHE A 117 -3.21 11.50 -4.10
C PHE A 117 -4.39 11.71 -3.15
N ALA A 118 -5.55 11.06 -3.41
CA ALA A 118 -6.71 11.16 -2.54
C ALA A 118 -6.48 10.56 -1.15
N THR A 119 -5.67 9.49 -1.05
CA THR A 119 -5.24 8.93 0.25
C THR A 119 -4.40 9.94 1.01
N ARG A 120 -3.39 10.51 0.36
CA ARG A 120 -2.53 11.54 0.98
C ARG A 120 -3.33 12.73 1.48
N GLN A 121 -4.24 13.27 0.66
CA GLN A 121 -5.11 14.38 1.09
C GLN A 121 -5.94 14.05 2.33
N ARG A 122 -6.48 12.82 2.42
CA ARG A 122 -7.24 12.39 3.59
C ARG A 122 -6.36 12.24 4.83
N GLN A 123 -5.16 11.71 4.67
CA GLN A 123 -4.19 11.58 5.76
C GLN A 123 -3.74 12.95 6.29
N GLU A 124 -3.41 13.88 5.39
CA GLU A 124 -3.06 15.26 5.74
C GLU A 124 -4.21 15.99 6.46
N ALA A 125 -5.44 15.85 5.95
CA ALA A 125 -6.62 16.45 6.57
C ALA A 125 -6.94 15.84 7.93
N ALA A 126 -6.80 14.51 8.10
CA ALA A 126 -7.02 13.84 9.37
C ALA A 126 -5.98 14.24 10.41
N ALA A 127 -4.70 14.35 10.02
CA ALA A 127 -3.64 14.82 10.90
C ALA A 127 -3.92 16.25 11.38
N ALA A 128 -4.25 17.17 10.46
CA ALA A 128 -4.57 18.56 10.81
C ALA A 128 -5.79 18.65 11.75
N LEU A 129 -6.83 17.86 11.49
CA LEU A 129 -8.02 17.84 12.36
C LEU A 129 -7.68 17.32 13.76
N ALA A 130 -6.77 16.33 13.86
CA ALA A 130 -6.40 15.74 15.13
C ALA A 130 -5.70 16.70 16.09
N ASP A 131 -5.04 17.73 15.55
CA ASP A 131 -4.41 18.79 16.33
C ASP A 131 -5.40 19.86 16.84
N GLU A 132 -6.63 19.89 16.28
CA GLU A 132 -7.60 20.95 16.56
C GLU A 132 -8.74 20.53 17.49
N VAL A 133 -8.87 19.21 17.78
CA VAL A 133 -10.04 18.65 18.48
C VAL A 133 -9.67 17.84 19.72
N ASP A 134 -10.60 17.71 20.67
CA ASP A 134 -10.42 16.97 21.91
C ASP A 134 -10.71 15.46 21.75
N ALA A 135 -11.46 15.06 20.74
CA ALA A 135 -11.80 13.67 20.44
C ALA A 135 -12.11 13.47 18.96
N ILE A 136 -11.78 12.28 18.42
CA ILE A 136 -12.04 11.91 17.03
C ILE A 136 -12.73 10.55 16.98
N VAL A 137 -13.74 10.46 16.11
CA VAL A 137 -14.34 9.19 15.72
C VAL A 137 -14.04 8.93 14.24
N VAL A 138 -13.29 7.88 13.97
CA VAL A 138 -12.99 7.39 12.62
C VAL A 138 -13.97 6.25 12.32
N ILE A 139 -14.80 6.44 11.28
CA ILE A 139 -15.87 5.49 10.93
C ILE A 139 -15.48 4.74 9.65
N GLY A 140 -15.48 3.41 9.71
CA GLY A 140 -15.27 2.54 8.55
C GLY A 140 -14.80 1.14 8.95
N GLY A 141 -14.80 0.22 7.97
CA GLY A 141 -14.47 -1.19 8.21
C GLY A 141 -13.04 -1.37 8.74
N ARG A 142 -12.87 -2.27 9.71
CA ARG A 142 -11.55 -2.63 10.28
C ARG A 142 -10.66 -3.33 9.26
N ASN A 143 -11.24 -3.90 8.20
CA ASN A 143 -10.54 -4.49 7.07
C ASN A 143 -10.12 -3.47 6.00
N SER A 144 -10.43 -2.19 6.19
CA SER A 144 -10.04 -1.11 5.28
C SER A 144 -8.70 -0.51 5.71
N SER A 145 -7.62 -0.81 4.98
CA SER A 145 -6.29 -0.22 5.22
C SER A 145 -6.32 1.31 5.29
N ASN A 146 -7.11 1.96 4.45
CA ASN A 146 -7.22 3.41 4.49
C ASN A 146 -7.84 3.91 5.81
N THR A 147 -8.91 3.25 6.29
CA THR A 147 -9.57 3.64 7.55
C THR A 147 -8.67 3.38 8.75
N SER A 148 -8.02 2.22 8.80
CA SER A 148 -7.08 1.87 9.88
C SER A 148 -5.93 2.88 9.96
N ARG A 149 -5.35 3.24 8.81
CA ARG A 149 -4.28 4.26 8.74
C ARG A 149 -4.73 5.64 9.23
N LEU A 150 -5.96 6.06 8.87
CA LEU A 150 -6.51 7.32 9.37
C LEU A 150 -6.70 7.28 10.88
N ALA A 151 -7.16 6.15 11.43
CA ALA A 151 -7.29 5.98 12.88
C ALA A 151 -5.93 6.06 13.59
N ASP A 152 -4.89 5.42 13.04
CA ASP A 152 -3.53 5.47 13.58
C ASP A 152 -2.97 6.90 13.58
N ILE A 153 -3.13 7.62 12.46
CA ILE A 153 -2.68 9.02 12.32
C ILE A 153 -3.40 9.91 13.34
N CYS A 154 -4.71 9.78 13.46
CA CYS A 154 -5.48 10.57 14.43
C CYS A 154 -5.07 10.23 15.87
N ALA A 155 -4.88 8.94 16.20
CA ALA A 155 -4.53 8.51 17.55
C ALA A 155 -3.14 9.01 17.99
N ALA A 156 -2.22 9.24 17.05
CA ALA A 156 -0.89 9.77 17.35
C ALA A 156 -0.93 11.21 17.88
N ALA A 157 -1.88 12.04 17.44
CA ALA A 157 -2.04 13.43 17.87
C ALA A 157 -3.19 13.61 18.88
N CYS A 158 -4.32 12.88 18.73
CA CYS A 158 -5.48 12.92 19.60
C CYS A 158 -5.67 11.58 20.34
N PRO A 159 -5.27 11.45 21.62
CA PRO A 159 -5.38 10.19 22.38
C PRO A 159 -6.82 9.69 22.53
N ARG A 160 -7.83 10.56 22.41
CA ARG A 160 -9.25 10.21 22.46
C ARG A 160 -9.82 9.85 21.08
N THR A 161 -9.01 9.17 20.25
CA THR A 161 -9.45 8.64 18.96
C THR A 161 -10.10 7.28 19.12
N ARG A 162 -11.26 7.09 18.45
CA ARG A 162 -11.99 5.82 18.37
C ARG A 162 -12.18 5.41 16.92
N HIS A 163 -11.79 4.19 16.57
CA HIS A 163 -12.14 3.58 15.29
C HIS A 163 -13.36 2.67 15.48
N ILE A 164 -14.45 2.97 14.79
CA ILE A 164 -15.73 2.25 14.89
C ILE A 164 -16.24 1.86 13.50
N GLU A 165 -17.01 0.78 13.46
CA GLU A 165 -17.72 0.35 12.23
C GLU A 165 -19.21 0.74 12.28
N SER A 166 -19.77 0.85 13.50
CA SER A 166 -21.17 1.24 13.70
C SER A 166 -21.34 2.21 14.87
N PRO A 167 -22.46 2.96 14.92
CA PRO A 167 -22.77 3.85 16.05
C PRO A 167 -22.86 3.14 17.40
N ASP A 168 -23.17 1.84 17.42
CA ASP A 168 -23.32 1.06 18.65
C ASP A 168 -21.98 0.84 19.40
N GLU A 169 -20.87 1.16 18.73
CA GLU A 169 -19.52 1.11 19.31
C GLU A 169 -19.12 2.43 20.01
N ILE A 170 -19.99 3.44 19.99
CA ILE A 170 -19.77 4.69 20.74
C ILE A 170 -20.29 4.49 22.15
N ASP A 171 -19.35 4.38 23.11
CA ASP A 171 -19.69 4.46 24.54
C ASP A 171 -20.05 5.92 24.88
N PRO A 172 -21.18 6.17 25.61
CA PRO A 172 -21.62 7.50 26.00
C PRO A 172 -20.67 8.18 26.98
#